data_3f23e8a3709b95caeea4f1be4eccebfb
#
_entry.id   3f23e8a3709b95caeea4f1be4eccebfb
#
_cell.length_a   1.000
_cell.length_b   1.000
_cell.length_c   1.000
_cell.angle_alpha   90.00
_cell.angle_beta   90.00
_cell.angle_gamma   90.00
#
_symmetry.space_group_name_H-M   'P 1'
#
loop_
_entity.id
_entity.type
_entity.pdbx_description
1 polymer ?
#
loop_
_entity_poly.entity_id
_entity_poly.type
_entity_poly.pdbx_seq_one_letter_code
_entity_poly.pdbx_strand_id
1 'polypeptide(L)'
;MGIKNLKSLLLENKSLTILDDNLYKVYNGIFVDTMSIYIAVANCVRNLEELTTVFIKYVNGWVKKGGHVTLFIDRGSIKIKQDVRDKRRKYSKLTKDRKMLELEKCTSEIQNVTGFMEEEIKAEMQLKIDKLTFQIYLSDYDNIKISLNEILTHFNNNENVTLFYCDERDAEFVMCLEAKTQFSTTGEWPLIISTDQDTMLFASADNHPKMIKNLTQLFKFVPSAEDNYLAKLTALVNGCDFXXG
;
A
#
# COMPACT_ATOMS: atom_id res chain seq x y z
N MET A 1 -1.56 -7.55 -0.35
CA MET A 1 -1.18 -8.92 0.03
C MET A 1 0.06 -9.36 -0.72
N GLY A 2 0.89 -10.17 -0.10
CA GLY A 2 2.13 -10.57 -0.74
C GLY A 2 2.01 -11.92 -1.44
N ILE A 3 2.84 -12.11 -2.44
CA ILE A 3 3.01 -13.40 -3.08
C ILE A 3 4.04 -14.17 -2.26
N LYS A 4 3.64 -15.33 -1.75
CA LYS A 4 4.48 -16.14 -0.88
C LYS A 4 5.86 -16.39 -1.51
N ASN A 5 6.92 -16.11 -0.75
CA ASN A 5 8.33 -16.31 -1.13
C ASN A 5 8.86 -15.41 -2.24
N LEU A 6 8.04 -14.58 -2.88
CA LEU A 6 8.50 -13.78 -4.01
C LEU A 6 9.58 -12.78 -3.61
N LYS A 7 9.35 -12.03 -2.52
CA LYS A 7 10.31 -11.02 -2.04
C LYS A 7 11.66 -11.67 -1.72
N SER A 8 11.66 -12.80 -1.02
CA SER A 8 12.89 -13.51 -0.65
C SER A 8 13.66 -13.97 -1.89
N LEU A 9 12.94 -14.50 -2.87
CA LEU A 9 13.54 -14.97 -4.13
C LEU A 9 14.20 -13.81 -4.87
N LEU A 10 13.52 -12.67 -4.96
CA LEU A 10 14.02 -11.50 -5.69
C LEU A 10 15.23 -10.86 -4.99
N LEU A 11 15.23 -10.85 -3.66
CA LEU A 11 16.39 -10.38 -2.89
C LEU A 11 17.60 -11.29 -3.11
N GLU A 12 17.36 -12.62 -3.10
CA GLU A 12 18.39 -13.63 -3.33
C GLU A 12 19.01 -13.49 -4.72
N ASN A 13 18.19 -13.21 -5.73
CA ASN A 13 18.64 -13.03 -7.11
C ASN A 13 19.13 -11.62 -7.41
N LYS A 14 19.16 -10.74 -6.40
CA LYS A 14 19.59 -9.33 -6.53
C LYS A 14 18.74 -8.50 -7.48
N SER A 15 17.52 -8.94 -7.77
CA SER A 15 16.57 -8.19 -8.57
C SER A 15 15.85 -7.13 -7.76
N LEU A 16 15.94 -7.23 -6.43
CA LEU A 16 15.32 -6.31 -5.50
C LEU A 16 16.41 -5.74 -4.60
N THR A 17 16.61 -4.44 -4.64
CA THR A 17 17.67 -3.76 -3.88
C THR A 17 17.10 -2.60 -3.06
N ILE A 18 17.81 -2.22 -1.99
CA ILE A 18 17.41 -1.07 -1.17
C ILE A 18 17.71 0.21 -1.96
N LEU A 19 16.72 1.10 -2.02
CA LEU A 19 16.84 2.33 -2.79
C LEU A 19 17.60 3.41 -2.01
N ASP A 20 18.54 4.04 -2.68
CA ASP A 20 19.19 5.27 -2.23
C ASP A 20 18.28 6.45 -2.59
N ASP A 21 18.12 7.41 -1.68
CA ASP A 21 17.28 8.59 -1.90
C ASP A 21 17.69 9.39 -3.15
N ASN A 22 18.95 9.34 -3.55
CA ASN A 22 19.41 10.05 -4.75
C ASN A 22 18.80 9.51 -6.04
N LEU A 23 18.31 8.28 -6.03
CA LEU A 23 17.73 7.66 -7.21
C LEU A 23 16.37 8.25 -7.59
N TYR A 24 15.71 8.98 -6.68
CA TYR A 24 14.45 9.68 -7.02
C TYR A 24 14.64 10.63 -8.20
N LYS A 25 15.81 11.23 -8.33
CA LYS A 25 16.11 12.22 -9.39
C LYS A 25 16.34 11.61 -10.75
N VAL A 26 16.55 10.30 -10.82
CA VAL A 26 16.78 9.58 -12.08
C VAL A 26 15.47 9.38 -12.85
N TYR A 27 14.36 9.44 -12.14
CA TYR A 27 13.03 9.13 -12.71
C TYR A 27 12.26 10.42 -13.02
N ASN A 28 11.35 10.31 -13.98
CA ASN A 28 10.49 11.42 -14.39
C ASN A 28 9.14 11.28 -13.70
N GLY A 29 9.04 11.85 -12.51
CA GLY A 29 7.82 11.80 -11.70
C GLY A 29 7.67 10.53 -10.91
N ILE A 30 6.65 10.50 -10.05
CA ILE A 30 6.37 9.39 -9.15
C ILE A 30 4.92 8.95 -9.33
N PHE A 31 4.72 7.66 -9.57
CA PHE A 31 3.40 7.02 -9.68
C PHE A 31 3.18 6.20 -8.42
N VAL A 32 2.04 6.41 -7.76
CA VAL A 32 1.75 5.79 -6.46
C VAL A 32 0.50 4.92 -6.55
N ASP A 33 0.61 3.69 -6.06
CA ASP A 33 -0.52 2.81 -5.79
C ASP A 33 -1.16 3.29 -4.48
N THR A 34 -2.16 4.14 -4.60
CA THR A 34 -2.73 4.90 -3.48
C THR A 34 -3.27 4.00 -2.37
N MET A 35 -4.03 2.97 -2.74
CA MET A 35 -4.65 2.09 -1.74
C MET A 35 -3.60 1.33 -0.93
N SER A 36 -2.50 0.89 -1.57
CA SER A 36 -1.46 0.17 -0.83
C SER A 36 -0.79 1.08 0.21
N ILE A 37 -0.58 2.34 -0.11
CA ILE A 37 0.01 3.30 0.82
C ILE A 37 -0.99 3.66 1.93
N TYR A 38 -2.26 3.89 1.54
CA TYR A 38 -3.32 4.17 2.51
C TYR A 38 -3.37 3.07 3.58
N ILE A 39 -3.41 1.80 3.16
CA ILE A 39 -3.50 0.66 4.07
C ILE A 39 -2.25 0.59 4.97
N ALA A 40 -1.07 0.79 4.39
CA ALA A 40 0.18 0.76 5.16
C ALA A 40 0.20 1.84 6.24
N VAL A 41 -0.25 3.06 5.92
CA VAL A 41 -0.33 4.15 6.90
C VAL A 41 -1.42 3.85 7.94
N ALA A 42 -2.59 3.39 7.50
CA ALA A 42 -3.73 3.11 8.38
C ALA A 42 -3.37 2.10 9.47
N ASN A 43 -2.49 1.15 9.16
CA ASN A 43 -2.07 0.12 10.12
C ASN A 43 -1.14 0.67 11.21
N CYS A 44 -0.66 1.89 11.08
CA CYS A 44 0.32 2.48 12.00
C CYS A 44 -0.23 3.62 12.85
N VAL A 45 -1.45 4.08 12.58
CA VAL A 45 -2.01 5.28 13.21
C VAL A 45 -3.22 4.96 14.08
N ARG A 46 -3.63 5.93 14.91
CA ARG A 46 -4.68 5.76 15.92
C ARG A 46 -6.05 6.28 15.51
N ASN A 47 -6.10 7.17 14.51
CA ASN A 47 -7.34 7.83 14.14
C ASN A 47 -7.23 8.45 12.75
N LEU A 48 -8.35 8.98 12.27
CA LEU A 48 -8.44 9.57 10.94
C LEU A 48 -7.57 10.82 10.79
N GLU A 49 -7.45 11.62 11.83
CA GLU A 49 -6.61 12.83 11.80
C GLU A 49 -5.14 12.46 11.58
N GLU A 50 -4.65 11.46 12.31
CA GLU A 50 -3.27 10.97 12.13
C GLU A 50 -3.08 10.36 10.74
N LEU A 51 -4.06 9.58 10.27
CA LEU A 51 -4.00 8.97 8.94
C LEU A 51 -3.84 10.06 7.87
N THR A 52 -4.66 11.09 7.95
CA THR A 52 -4.64 12.21 7.00
C THR A 52 -3.28 12.92 7.03
N THR A 53 -2.82 13.26 8.23
CA THR A 53 -1.55 13.99 8.41
C THR A 53 -0.37 13.19 7.86
N VAL A 54 -0.30 11.90 8.18
CA VAL A 54 0.83 11.06 7.77
C VAL A 54 0.78 10.80 6.26
N PHE A 55 -0.42 10.54 5.71
CA PHE A 55 -0.57 10.30 4.27
C PHE A 55 -0.10 11.54 3.48
N ILE A 56 -0.57 12.72 3.87
CA ILE A 56 -0.20 13.99 3.22
C ILE A 56 1.31 14.22 3.33
N LYS A 57 1.89 13.92 4.49
CA LYS A 57 3.33 14.05 4.70
C LYS A 57 4.14 13.19 3.73
N TYR A 58 3.70 11.93 3.51
CA TYR A 58 4.36 11.04 2.55
C TYR A 58 4.28 11.61 1.13
N VAL A 59 3.10 12.04 0.70
CA VAL A 59 2.93 12.58 -0.66
C VAL A 59 3.77 13.85 -0.85
N ASN A 60 3.74 14.76 0.12
CA ASN A 60 4.53 15.98 0.04
C ASN A 60 6.03 15.69 0.02
N GLY A 61 6.46 14.66 0.76
CA GLY A 61 7.85 14.21 0.73
C GLY A 61 8.26 13.72 -0.64
N TRP A 62 7.38 12.98 -1.33
CA TRP A 62 7.65 12.50 -2.68
C TRP A 62 7.68 13.64 -3.69
N VAL A 63 6.78 14.61 -3.56
CA VAL A 63 6.80 15.81 -4.40
C VAL A 63 8.15 16.51 -4.28
N LYS A 64 8.62 16.67 -3.06
CA LYS A 64 9.91 17.33 -2.78
C LYS A 64 11.09 16.59 -3.40
N LYS A 65 11.05 15.26 -3.38
CA LYS A 65 12.16 14.41 -3.88
C LYS A 65 12.11 14.20 -5.40
N GLY A 66 10.93 13.98 -5.94
CA GLY A 66 10.75 13.54 -7.33
C GLY A 66 9.93 14.44 -8.22
N GLY A 67 9.47 15.58 -7.72
CA GLY A 67 8.69 16.54 -8.49
C GLY A 67 7.22 16.18 -8.52
N HIS A 68 6.71 15.75 -9.66
CA HIS A 68 5.28 15.47 -9.82
C HIS A 68 4.90 14.07 -9.30
N VAL A 69 3.79 14.01 -8.55
CA VAL A 69 3.25 12.74 -8.02
C VAL A 69 1.89 12.49 -8.64
N THR A 70 1.68 11.29 -9.19
CA THR A 70 0.38 10.84 -9.67
C THR A 70 -0.13 9.74 -8.73
N LEU A 71 -1.28 9.97 -8.12
CA LEU A 71 -1.93 9.00 -7.24
C LEU A 71 -2.95 8.21 -8.07
N PHE A 72 -2.71 6.89 -8.23
CA PHE A 72 -3.63 6.01 -8.96
C PHE A 72 -4.61 5.40 -7.97
N ILE A 73 -5.91 5.61 -8.21
CA ILE A 73 -6.97 5.31 -7.25
C ILE A 73 -8.00 4.37 -7.88
N ASP A 74 -8.19 3.21 -7.24
CA ASP A 74 -9.26 2.28 -7.63
C ASP A 74 -10.63 2.86 -7.31
N ARG A 75 -11.49 2.88 -8.30
CA ARG A 75 -12.86 3.34 -8.13
C ARG A 75 -13.87 2.32 -8.64
N GLY A 76 -13.44 1.41 -9.48
CA GLY A 76 -14.30 0.40 -10.08
C GLY A 76 -14.18 -0.97 -9.44
N SER A 77 -15.00 -1.89 -9.90
CA SER A 77 -14.90 -3.28 -9.50
C SER A 77 -14.58 -4.13 -10.72
N ILE A 78 -13.63 -5.02 -10.56
CA ILE A 78 -13.15 -5.90 -11.63
C ILE A 78 -13.71 -7.29 -11.36
N LYS A 79 -14.37 -7.89 -12.33
CA LYS A 79 -14.95 -9.24 -12.22
C LYS A 79 -13.91 -10.26 -11.74
N ILE A 80 -12.72 -10.16 -12.30
CA ILE A 80 -11.64 -11.10 -12.03
C ILE A 80 -11.27 -11.16 -10.54
N LYS A 81 -11.45 -10.03 -9.83
CA LYS A 81 -11.14 -9.94 -8.40
C LYS A 81 -12.35 -10.23 -7.49
N GLN A 82 -13.51 -10.53 -8.06
CA GLN A 82 -14.74 -10.69 -7.27
C GLN A 82 -14.61 -11.80 -6.22
N ASP A 83 -14.14 -12.98 -6.62
CA ASP A 83 -13.96 -14.11 -5.72
C ASP A 83 -12.95 -13.80 -4.61
N VAL A 84 -11.86 -13.12 -4.97
CA VAL A 84 -10.84 -12.70 -4.01
C VAL A 84 -11.44 -11.71 -3.02
N ARG A 85 -12.27 -10.77 -3.50
CA ARG A 85 -12.93 -9.78 -2.64
C ARG A 85 -13.90 -10.46 -1.67
N ASP A 86 -14.64 -11.46 -2.12
CA ASP A 86 -15.60 -12.19 -1.27
C ASP A 86 -14.85 -12.97 -0.19
N LYS A 87 -13.74 -13.62 -0.54
CA LYS A 87 -12.89 -14.29 0.45
C LYS A 87 -12.31 -13.29 1.45
N ARG A 88 -11.87 -12.14 0.98
CA ARG A 88 -11.35 -11.07 1.83
C ARG A 88 -12.41 -10.52 2.79
N ARG A 89 -13.66 -10.41 2.32
CA ARG A 89 -14.77 -9.94 3.17
C ARG A 89 -15.03 -10.91 4.32
N LYS A 90 -15.02 -12.21 4.05
CA LYS A 90 -15.19 -13.23 5.10
C LYS A 90 -14.05 -13.19 6.10
N TYR A 91 -12.83 -13.08 5.59
CA TYR A 91 -11.62 -13.00 6.42
C TYR A 91 -11.64 -11.72 7.26
N SER A 92 -12.08 -10.63 6.67
CA SER A 92 -12.18 -9.33 7.35
C SER A 92 -13.17 -9.38 8.50
N LYS A 93 -14.29 -10.08 8.33
CA LYS A 93 -15.28 -10.25 9.40
C LYS A 93 -14.70 -11.01 10.58
N LEU A 94 -14.03 -12.14 10.32
CA LEU A 94 -13.36 -12.92 11.38
C LEU A 94 -12.30 -12.10 12.09
N THR A 95 -11.52 -11.34 11.35
CA THR A 95 -10.48 -10.48 11.90
C THR A 95 -11.09 -9.37 12.76
N LYS A 96 -12.20 -8.78 12.29
CA LYS A 96 -12.93 -7.75 13.04
C LYS A 96 -13.43 -8.29 14.36
N ASP A 97 -14.05 -9.48 14.35
CA ASP A 97 -14.59 -10.11 15.55
C ASP A 97 -13.48 -10.38 16.56
N ARG A 98 -12.34 -10.86 16.09
CA ARG A 98 -11.16 -11.11 16.95
C ARG A 98 -10.64 -9.80 17.56
N LYS A 99 -10.59 -8.73 16.77
CA LYS A 99 -10.14 -7.41 17.26
C LYS A 99 -11.12 -6.84 18.28
N MET A 100 -12.42 -7.07 18.10
CA MET A 100 -13.44 -6.63 19.07
C MET A 100 -13.26 -7.33 20.40
N LEU A 101 -13.00 -8.65 20.39
CA LEU A 101 -12.72 -9.40 21.61
C LEU A 101 -11.46 -8.89 22.31
N GLU A 102 -10.41 -8.63 21.53
CA GLU A 102 -9.16 -8.08 22.06
C GLU A 102 -9.38 -6.69 22.66
N LEU A 103 -10.21 -5.86 22.02
CA LEU A 103 -10.56 -4.53 22.52
C LEU A 103 -11.29 -4.63 23.85
N GLU A 104 -12.27 -5.53 23.97
CA GLU A 104 -12.99 -5.77 25.23
C GLU A 104 -12.02 -6.16 26.34
N LYS A 105 -11.10 -7.06 26.05
CA LYS A 105 -10.08 -7.52 27.00
C LYS A 105 -9.20 -6.35 27.46
N CYS A 106 -8.69 -5.54 26.54
CA CYS A 106 -7.82 -4.40 26.86
C CYS A 106 -8.58 -3.35 27.65
N THR A 107 -9.83 -3.08 27.29
CA THR A 107 -10.68 -2.10 27.99
C THR A 107 -10.93 -2.54 29.44
N SER A 108 -11.12 -3.84 29.66
CA SER A 108 -11.31 -4.40 31.01
C SER A 108 -10.00 -4.34 31.81
N GLU A 109 -8.88 -4.73 31.20
CA GLU A 109 -7.59 -4.80 31.87
C GLU A 109 -7.06 -3.43 32.30
N ILE A 110 -7.29 -2.38 31.48
CA ILE A 110 -6.77 -1.05 31.78
C ILE A 110 -7.34 -0.51 33.09
N GLN A 111 -8.58 -0.89 33.42
CA GLN A 111 -9.25 -0.44 34.65
C GLN A 111 -8.62 -1.06 35.91
N ASN A 112 -7.92 -2.17 35.74
CA ASN A 112 -7.32 -2.91 36.88
C ASN A 112 -5.84 -2.60 37.06
N VAL A 113 -5.24 -1.76 36.23
CA VAL A 113 -3.81 -1.40 36.38
C VAL A 113 -3.64 -0.49 37.57
N THR A 114 -2.78 -0.90 38.51
CA THR A 114 -2.43 -0.12 39.71
C THR A 114 -0.95 -0.34 40.02
N GLY A 115 -0.41 0.53 40.88
CA GLY A 115 0.93 0.36 41.40
C GLY A 115 2.02 1.06 40.62
N PHE A 116 3.18 0.42 40.54
CA PHE A 116 4.37 0.98 39.93
C PHE A 116 4.19 1.22 38.43
N MET A 117 4.52 2.43 37.99
CA MET A 117 4.41 2.84 36.60
C MET A 117 2.99 2.75 36.02
N GLU A 118 2.00 2.94 36.89
CA GLU A 118 0.57 2.86 36.49
C GLU A 118 0.23 3.76 35.32
N GLU A 119 0.67 5.01 35.33
CA GLU A 119 0.35 5.98 34.29
C GLU A 119 0.97 5.59 32.94
N GLU A 120 2.22 5.13 32.96
CA GLU A 120 2.94 4.72 31.76
C GLU A 120 2.29 3.48 31.12
N ILE A 121 1.94 2.51 31.96
CA ILE A 121 1.28 1.27 31.50
C ILE A 121 -0.09 1.59 30.91
N LYS A 122 -0.88 2.44 31.60
CA LYS A 122 -2.19 2.86 31.11
C LYS A 122 -2.08 3.60 29.77
N ALA A 123 -1.05 4.45 29.61
CA ALA A 123 -0.83 5.18 28.37
C ALA A 123 -0.57 4.23 27.19
N GLU A 124 0.26 3.20 27.39
CA GLU A 124 0.54 2.19 26.36
C GLU A 124 -0.72 1.40 26.02
N MET A 125 -1.49 1.02 27.04
CA MET A 125 -2.74 0.28 26.83
C MET A 125 -3.77 1.12 26.10
N GLN A 126 -3.85 2.42 26.43
CA GLN A 126 -4.77 3.34 25.74
C GLN A 126 -4.39 3.47 24.26
N LEU A 127 -3.10 3.54 23.96
CA LEU A 127 -2.62 3.59 22.59
C LEU A 127 -3.07 2.34 21.79
N LYS A 128 -2.94 1.17 22.40
CA LYS A 128 -3.39 -0.08 21.79
C LYS A 128 -4.91 -0.08 21.58
N ILE A 129 -5.67 0.40 22.56
CA ILE A 129 -7.13 0.51 22.49
C ILE A 129 -7.51 1.43 21.32
N ASP A 130 -6.86 2.57 21.19
CA ASP A 130 -7.13 3.54 20.12
C ASP A 130 -6.86 2.94 18.75
N LYS A 131 -5.74 2.24 18.60
CA LYS A 131 -5.40 1.58 17.32
C LYS A 131 -6.40 0.48 16.96
N LEU A 132 -6.79 -0.34 17.94
CA LEU A 132 -7.79 -1.39 17.71
C LEU A 132 -9.13 -0.80 17.30
N THR A 133 -9.57 0.26 18.01
CA THR A 133 -10.82 0.94 17.70
C THR A 133 -10.80 1.47 16.26
N PHE A 134 -9.71 2.08 15.86
CA PHE A 134 -9.56 2.61 14.50
C PHE A 134 -9.56 1.49 13.44
N GLN A 135 -8.87 0.40 13.70
CA GLN A 135 -8.83 -0.73 12.77
C GLN A 135 -10.20 -1.40 12.63
N ILE A 136 -10.97 -1.45 13.72
CA ILE A 136 -12.34 -1.96 13.68
C ILE A 136 -13.21 -1.05 12.80
N TYR A 137 -13.07 0.28 12.96
CA TYR A 137 -13.76 1.27 12.11
C TYR A 137 -13.42 1.05 10.64
N LEU A 138 -12.14 0.81 10.32
CA LEU A 138 -11.67 0.60 8.95
C LEU A 138 -11.97 -0.79 8.39
N SER A 139 -12.50 -1.70 9.22
CA SER A 139 -12.97 -3.00 8.72
C SER A 139 -14.17 -2.86 7.80
N ASP A 140 -14.91 -1.77 7.92
CA ASP A 140 -16.01 -1.45 7.02
C ASP A 140 -15.45 -0.73 5.79
N TYR A 141 -15.63 -1.34 4.62
CA TYR A 141 -15.09 -0.80 3.37
C TYR A 141 -15.64 0.60 3.07
N ASP A 142 -16.89 0.88 3.45
CA ASP A 142 -17.46 2.23 3.24
C ASP A 142 -16.70 3.28 4.03
N ASN A 143 -16.22 2.94 5.23
CA ASN A 143 -15.41 3.87 6.03
C ASN A 143 -14.05 4.12 5.37
N ILE A 144 -13.47 3.09 4.75
CA ILE A 144 -12.23 3.26 3.97
C ILE A 144 -12.45 4.24 2.82
N LYS A 145 -13.53 4.04 2.06
CA LYS A 145 -13.85 4.91 0.92
C LYS A 145 -14.06 6.37 1.35
N ILE A 146 -14.84 6.56 2.40
CA ILE A 146 -15.13 7.91 2.91
C ILE A 146 -13.84 8.60 3.36
N SER A 147 -13.05 7.92 4.17
CA SER A 147 -11.81 8.50 4.70
C SER A 147 -10.79 8.77 3.60
N LEU A 148 -10.65 7.86 2.64
CA LEU A 148 -9.74 8.07 1.52
C LEU A 148 -10.17 9.28 0.69
N ASN A 149 -11.47 9.39 0.39
CA ASN A 149 -11.98 10.53 -0.37
C ASN A 149 -11.70 11.86 0.35
N GLU A 150 -11.87 11.89 1.66
CA GLU A 150 -11.56 13.08 2.46
C GLU A 150 -10.08 13.47 2.34
N ILE A 151 -9.19 12.47 2.45
CA ILE A 151 -7.75 12.70 2.33
C ILE A 151 -7.42 13.27 0.94
N LEU A 152 -8.01 12.69 -0.10
CA LEU A 152 -7.72 13.07 -1.48
C LEU A 152 -8.17 14.50 -1.81
N THR A 153 -9.17 15.03 -1.11
CA THR A 153 -9.60 16.43 -1.33
C THR A 153 -8.49 17.42 -1.04
N HIS A 154 -7.54 17.07 -0.17
CA HIS A 154 -6.40 17.93 0.15
C HIS A 154 -5.50 18.18 -1.07
N PHE A 155 -5.61 17.38 -2.11
CA PHE A 155 -4.77 17.50 -3.31
C PHE A 155 -5.48 18.07 -4.52
N ASN A 156 -6.77 18.45 -4.38
CA ASN A 156 -7.58 18.91 -5.52
C ASN A 156 -6.98 20.11 -6.27
N ASN A 157 -6.32 21.02 -5.57
CA ASN A 157 -5.74 22.22 -6.16
C ASN A 157 -4.21 22.22 -6.12
N ASN A 158 -3.60 21.07 -5.93
CA ASN A 158 -2.14 20.95 -5.85
C ASN A 158 -1.58 20.70 -7.25
N GLU A 159 -0.83 21.66 -7.79
CA GLU A 159 -0.22 21.56 -9.13
C GLU A 159 0.76 20.40 -9.26
N ASN A 160 1.31 19.95 -8.17
CA ASN A 160 2.34 18.89 -8.15
C ASN A 160 1.77 17.51 -7.93
N VAL A 161 0.45 17.38 -7.79
CA VAL A 161 -0.22 16.10 -7.54
C VAL A 161 -1.38 15.93 -8.51
N THR A 162 -1.39 14.81 -9.23
CA THR A 162 -2.50 14.41 -10.10
C THR A 162 -3.24 13.25 -9.45
N LEU A 163 -4.56 13.34 -9.40
CA LEU A 163 -5.42 12.22 -8.97
C LEU A 163 -5.89 11.50 -10.23
N PHE A 164 -5.48 10.25 -10.40
CA PHE A 164 -5.82 9.43 -11.56
C PHE A 164 -6.78 8.33 -11.13
N TYR A 165 -8.06 8.48 -11.48
CA TYR A 165 -9.10 7.54 -11.08
C TYR A 165 -9.25 6.42 -12.10
N CYS A 166 -9.19 5.19 -11.62
CA CYS A 166 -9.29 3.98 -12.46
C CYS A 166 -10.66 3.35 -12.23
N ASP A 167 -11.53 3.44 -13.23
CA ASP A 167 -12.93 3.04 -13.08
C ASP A 167 -13.21 1.60 -13.49
N GLU A 168 -12.55 1.12 -14.53
CA GLU A 168 -12.85 -0.19 -15.13
C GLU A 168 -11.75 -1.22 -14.99
N ARG A 169 -10.55 -0.79 -14.63
CA ARG A 169 -9.39 -1.66 -14.49
C ARG A 169 -8.73 -1.42 -13.15
N ASP A 170 -7.98 -2.40 -12.73
CA ASP A 170 -7.20 -2.35 -11.52
C ASP A 170 -6.17 -1.21 -11.58
N ALA A 171 -6.07 -0.42 -10.52
CA ALA A 171 -5.17 0.73 -10.48
C ALA A 171 -3.69 0.33 -10.66
N GLU A 172 -3.29 -0.80 -10.10
CA GLU A 172 -1.91 -1.30 -10.26
C GLU A 172 -1.59 -1.55 -11.73
N PHE A 173 -2.51 -2.19 -12.44
CA PHE A 173 -2.34 -2.47 -13.86
C PHE A 173 -2.30 -1.18 -14.67
N VAL A 174 -3.25 -0.28 -14.43
CA VAL A 174 -3.32 1.00 -15.17
C VAL A 174 -2.07 1.84 -14.91
N MET A 175 -1.61 1.86 -13.66
CA MET A 175 -0.39 2.59 -13.28
C MET A 175 0.83 2.10 -14.07
N CYS A 176 0.99 0.78 -14.18
CA CYS A 176 2.11 0.21 -14.93
C CYS A 176 1.97 0.44 -16.44
N LEU A 177 0.74 0.41 -16.94
CA LEU A 177 0.47 0.72 -18.36
C LEU A 177 0.80 2.18 -18.67
N GLU A 178 0.41 3.09 -17.78
CA GLU A 178 0.72 4.52 -17.95
C GLU A 178 2.24 4.77 -17.88
N ALA A 179 2.94 4.00 -17.03
CA ALA A 179 4.41 4.10 -16.97
C ALA A 179 5.05 3.72 -18.30
N LYS A 180 4.56 2.67 -18.94
CA LYS A 180 5.02 2.25 -20.28
C LYS A 180 4.74 3.34 -21.32
N THR A 181 3.55 3.93 -21.26
CA THR A 181 3.15 5.00 -22.16
C THR A 181 4.08 6.21 -22.01
N GLN A 182 4.38 6.59 -20.76
CA GLN A 182 5.32 7.68 -20.51
C GLN A 182 6.70 7.36 -21.10
N PHE A 183 7.20 6.16 -20.85
CA PHE A 183 8.52 5.77 -21.40
C PHE A 183 8.53 5.79 -22.93
N SER A 184 7.47 5.30 -23.57
CA SER A 184 7.36 5.31 -25.04
C SER A 184 7.36 6.73 -25.60
N THR A 185 6.78 7.67 -24.86
CA THR A 185 6.64 9.06 -25.31
C THR A 185 7.88 9.89 -25.01
N THR A 186 8.48 9.71 -23.84
CA THR A 186 9.54 10.59 -23.33
C THR A 186 10.91 9.93 -23.23
N GLY A 187 10.98 8.61 -23.27
CA GLY A 187 12.21 7.86 -23.03
C GLY A 187 12.58 7.77 -21.56
N GLU A 188 11.70 8.23 -20.67
CA GLU A 188 11.98 8.26 -19.23
C GLU A 188 10.90 7.55 -18.43
N TRP A 189 11.31 6.71 -17.48
CA TRP A 189 10.40 5.98 -16.61
C TRP A 189 10.00 6.82 -15.39
N PRO A 190 8.74 6.72 -14.93
CA PRO A 190 8.39 7.22 -13.61
C PRO A 190 8.85 6.22 -12.55
N LEU A 191 9.02 6.70 -11.33
CA LEU A 191 9.26 5.83 -10.18
C LEU A 191 7.91 5.32 -9.68
N ILE A 192 7.77 4.00 -9.56
CA ILE A 192 6.51 3.40 -9.09
C ILE A 192 6.65 3.02 -7.62
N ILE A 193 5.72 3.49 -6.79
CA ILE A 193 5.69 3.20 -5.35
C ILE A 193 4.43 2.40 -5.04
N SER A 194 4.63 1.18 -4.53
CA SER A 194 3.55 0.32 -4.07
C SER A 194 4.09 -0.62 -2.99
N THR A 195 3.25 -0.95 -2.03
CA THR A 195 3.57 -1.99 -1.04
C THR A 195 3.04 -3.36 -1.48
N ASP A 196 2.30 -3.42 -2.58
CA ASP A 196 1.73 -4.68 -3.07
C ASP A 196 2.70 -5.35 -4.04
N GLN A 197 3.05 -6.60 -3.72
CA GLN A 197 3.98 -7.39 -4.53
C GLN A 197 3.43 -7.75 -5.91
N ASP A 198 2.10 -7.75 -6.06
CA ASP A 198 1.48 -8.02 -7.37
C ASP A 198 1.94 -7.00 -8.42
N THR A 199 2.31 -5.81 -7.99
CA THR A 199 2.85 -4.77 -8.87
C THR A 199 4.09 -5.27 -9.63
N MET A 200 4.88 -6.16 -9.03
CA MET A 200 6.07 -6.72 -9.68
C MET A 200 5.73 -7.57 -10.90
N LEU A 201 4.52 -8.14 -10.94
CA LEU A 201 4.08 -8.97 -12.07
C LEU A 201 3.89 -8.14 -13.33
N PHE A 202 3.56 -6.87 -13.18
CA PHE A 202 3.32 -5.97 -14.30
C PHE A 202 4.60 -5.28 -14.78
N ALA A 203 5.70 -5.47 -14.04
CA ALA A 203 7.00 -4.95 -14.45
C ALA A 203 7.54 -5.67 -15.67
N SER A 204 7.30 -6.92 -15.73
CA SER A 204 7.51 -7.85 -16.85
C SER A 204 8.60 -7.49 -17.89
N ALA A 205 8.35 -7.90 -19.12
CA ALA A 205 9.34 -7.93 -20.19
C ALA A 205 10.01 -6.60 -20.52
N ASP A 206 9.43 -5.50 -20.12
CA ASP A 206 9.96 -4.18 -20.44
C ASP A 206 10.96 -3.67 -19.39
N ASN A 207 11.17 -4.45 -18.33
CA ASN A 207 12.15 -4.15 -17.28
C ASN A 207 12.04 -2.73 -16.69
N HIS A 208 10.86 -2.14 -16.70
CA HIS A 208 10.72 -0.82 -16.12
C HIS A 208 10.81 -0.91 -14.59
N PRO A 209 11.46 0.05 -13.96
CA PRO A 209 11.71 0.00 -12.53
C PRO A 209 10.44 0.14 -11.70
N LYS A 210 10.39 -0.58 -10.61
CA LYS A 210 9.30 -0.50 -9.65
C LYS A 210 9.88 -0.40 -8.24
N MET A 211 9.18 0.33 -7.43
CA MET A 211 9.52 0.45 -6.02
C MET A 211 8.46 -0.23 -5.19
N ILE A 212 8.90 -1.01 -4.21
CA ILE A 212 8.02 -1.54 -3.19
C ILE A 212 8.45 -0.92 -1.88
N LYS A 213 7.51 -0.25 -1.23
CA LYS A 213 7.79 0.39 0.03
C LYS A 213 6.90 -0.17 1.12
N ASN A 214 7.53 -0.62 2.20
CA ASN A 214 6.85 -0.59 3.50
C ASN A 214 7.21 0.77 4.12
N LEU A 215 6.64 1.15 5.22
CA LEU A 215 6.84 2.50 5.75
C LEU A 215 8.26 2.78 6.27
N THR A 216 9.12 1.76 6.28
CA THR A 216 10.49 1.91 6.79
C THR A 216 11.57 1.72 5.75
N GLN A 217 11.27 1.01 4.65
CA GLN A 217 12.27 0.68 3.63
C GLN A 217 11.70 0.81 2.23
N LEU A 218 12.52 1.30 1.31
CA LEU A 218 12.23 1.33 -0.12
C LEU A 218 13.09 0.30 -0.83
N PHE A 219 12.46 -0.48 -1.69
CA PHE A 219 13.16 -1.45 -2.53
C PHE A 219 12.93 -1.11 -3.99
N LYS A 220 14.00 -1.13 -4.76
CA LYS A 220 13.93 -0.95 -6.21
C LYS A 220 13.93 -2.33 -6.86
N PHE A 221 12.97 -2.57 -7.74
CA PHE A 221 12.85 -3.82 -8.48
C PHE A 221 13.15 -3.56 -9.96
N VAL A 222 14.24 -4.12 -10.44
CA VAL A 222 14.63 -4.04 -11.85
C VAL A 222 14.88 -5.46 -12.32
N PRO A 223 13.85 -6.14 -12.81
CA PRO A 223 13.97 -7.56 -13.14
C PRO A 223 14.67 -7.79 -14.47
N SER A 224 15.44 -8.87 -14.54
CA SER A 224 15.84 -9.46 -15.82
C SER A 224 14.64 -10.20 -16.42
N ALA A 225 14.75 -10.65 -17.66
CA ALA A 225 13.69 -11.46 -18.27
C ALA A 225 13.47 -12.76 -17.51
N GLU A 226 14.57 -13.37 -17.01
CA GLU A 226 14.50 -14.59 -16.21
C GLU A 226 13.77 -14.33 -14.87
N ASP A 227 14.07 -13.22 -14.21
CA ASP A 227 13.43 -12.83 -12.95
C ASP A 227 11.94 -12.59 -13.13
N ASN A 228 11.54 -11.96 -14.24
CA ASN A 228 10.14 -11.76 -14.59
C ASN A 228 9.41 -13.10 -14.75
N TYR A 229 10.04 -14.05 -15.42
CA TYR A 229 9.47 -15.38 -15.60
C TYR A 229 9.31 -16.08 -14.25
N LEU A 230 10.35 -16.03 -13.40
CA LEU A 230 10.31 -16.64 -12.07
C LEU A 230 9.25 -16.00 -11.17
N ALA A 231 9.09 -14.67 -11.26
CA ALA A 231 8.07 -13.95 -10.48
C ALA A 231 6.66 -14.42 -10.89
N LYS A 232 6.42 -14.51 -12.18
CA LYS A 232 5.12 -14.97 -12.70
C LYS A 232 4.85 -16.43 -12.36
N LEU A 233 5.87 -17.30 -12.46
CA LEU A 233 5.75 -18.70 -12.10
C LEU A 233 5.47 -18.85 -10.60
N THR A 234 6.15 -18.06 -9.77
CA THR A 234 5.94 -18.06 -8.32
C THR A 234 4.50 -17.65 -7.98
N ALA A 235 3.98 -16.64 -8.68
CA ALA A 235 2.60 -16.19 -8.49
C ALA A 235 1.59 -17.25 -8.89
N LEU A 236 1.85 -17.96 -9.99
CA LEU A 236 0.97 -19.04 -10.45
C LEU A 236 0.93 -20.19 -9.45
N VAL A 237 2.09 -20.55 -8.90
CA VAL A 237 2.19 -21.69 -7.96
C VAL A 237 1.61 -21.33 -6.59
N ASN A 238 1.88 -20.14 -6.10
CA ASN A 238 1.50 -19.72 -4.74
C ASN A 238 0.23 -18.89 -4.67
N GLY A 239 -0.28 -18.46 -5.83
CA GLY A 239 -1.48 -17.61 -5.93
C GLY A 239 -1.16 -16.13 -5.79
N CYS A 240 -2.00 -15.32 -6.43
CA CYS A 240 -1.96 -13.86 -6.34
C CYS A 240 -3.38 -13.33 -6.55
N ASP A 241 -3.56 -12.05 -6.53
CA ASP A 241 -4.90 -11.43 -6.66
C ASP A 241 -5.58 -11.71 -8.02
N PHE A 242 -4.80 -12.03 -9.03
CA PHE A 242 -5.29 -12.30 -10.40
C PHE A 242 -5.31 -13.76 -10.76
N UNK A 243 -4.98 -14.75 -9.81
CA UNK A 243 -4.96 -16.10 -10.12
C UNK A 243 -5.04 -16.86 -8.86
N UNK A 244 -5.75 -17.59 -8.92
CA UNK A 244 -5.86 -18.48 -7.87
C UNK A 244 -4.86 -19.51 -8.08
N GLY A 245 -4.07 -19.79 -7.23
CA GLY A 245 -3.06 -20.79 -7.25
C GLY A 245 -3.62 -22.18 -7.01
#